data_6115f8a7ed2889d03705b6d3c5fe2b2e
#
_entry.id   6115f8a7ed2889d03705b6d3c5fe2b2e
#
_cell.length_a   1.000
_cell.length_b   1.000
_cell.length_c   1.000
_cell.angle_alpha   90.00
_cell.angle_beta   90.00
_cell.angle_gamma   90.00
#
_symmetry.space_group_name_H-M   'P 1'
#
loop_
_entity.id
_entity.type
_entity.pdbx_description
1 polymer ?
#
loop_
_entity_poly.entity_id
_entity_poly.type
_entity_poly.pdbx_seq_one_letter_code
_entity_poly.pdbx_strand_id
1 'polypeptide(L)'
;MKRTLFVFLLGLAGGLLAHNAWFIAHQPDSSNGLDAQLAWMKSSLHLSDQQFARIKELHARSSPQLLALGTQVARMRAEFAAFERERTTVGQIDFVEFARFVEQRRAVDRECAESTRRLILAATNVMDPQQRERYRAMLDPALHATAPNLLN
;
A
#
# COMPACT_ATOMS: atom_id res chain seq x y z
N MET A 1 42.07 -17.36 -8.38
CA MET A 1 41.18 -16.22 -8.14
C MET A 1 40.02 -16.10 -9.15
N LYS A 2 40.23 -16.19 -10.49
CA LYS A 2 39.14 -16.07 -11.49
C LYS A 2 38.07 -17.17 -11.40
N ARG A 3 38.42 -18.40 -11.07
CA ARG A 3 37.47 -19.54 -10.95
C ARG A 3 36.56 -19.41 -9.71
N THR A 4 37.09 -18.98 -8.60
CA THR A 4 36.31 -18.74 -7.35
C THR A 4 35.31 -17.60 -7.50
N LEU A 5 35.72 -16.52 -8.18
CA LEU A 5 34.82 -15.39 -8.48
C LEU A 5 33.68 -15.80 -9.40
N PHE A 6 33.96 -16.66 -10.39
CA PHE A 6 32.93 -17.16 -11.33
C PHE A 6 31.91 -18.05 -10.64
N VAL A 7 32.35 -18.94 -9.74
CA VAL A 7 31.45 -19.80 -8.95
C VAL A 7 30.59 -18.95 -8.00
N PHE A 8 31.18 -17.91 -7.40
CA PHE A 8 30.41 -17.01 -6.51
C PHE A 8 29.38 -16.20 -7.26
N LEU A 9 29.68 -15.68 -8.45
CA LEU A 9 28.74 -14.97 -9.31
C LEU A 9 27.60 -15.87 -9.80
N LEU A 10 27.91 -17.12 -10.16
CA LEU A 10 26.90 -18.11 -10.56
C LEU A 10 25.96 -18.47 -9.40
N GLY A 11 26.50 -18.63 -8.18
CA GLY A 11 25.70 -18.89 -6.98
C GLY A 11 24.80 -17.70 -6.62
N LEU A 12 25.30 -16.47 -6.74
CA LEU A 12 24.54 -15.25 -6.48
C LEU A 12 23.42 -15.04 -7.53
N ALA A 13 23.72 -15.26 -8.80
CA ALA A 13 22.75 -15.19 -9.88
C ALA A 13 21.67 -16.27 -9.74
N GLY A 14 22.05 -17.51 -9.42
CA GLY A 14 21.11 -18.60 -9.16
C GLY A 14 20.23 -18.35 -7.94
N GLY A 15 20.80 -17.81 -6.87
CA GLY A 15 20.05 -17.42 -5.66
C GLY A 15 19.03 -16.31 -5.93
N LEU A 16 19.42 -15.28 -6.67
CA LEU A 16 18.53 -14.18 -7.08
C LEU A 16 17.39 -14.66 -7.99
N LEU A 17 17.69 -15.53 -8.95
CA LEU A 17 16.69 -16.11 -9.85
C LEU A 17 15.70 -17.01 -9.09
N ALA A 18 16.19 -17.88 -8.20
CA ALA A 18 15.36 -18.73 -7.38
C ALA A 18 14.48 -17.92 -6.42
N HIS A 19 15.03 -16.88 -5.78
CA HIS A 19 14.29 -15.99 -4.90
C HIS A 19 13.19 -15.23 -5.67
N ASN A 20 13.52 -14.71 -6.85
CA ASN A 20 12.57 -13.96 -7.68
C ASN A 20 11.46 -14.87 -8.23
N ALA A 21 11.81 -16.08 -8.67
CA ALA A 21 10.84 -17.07 -9.12
C ALA A 21 9.91 -17.53 -7.97
N TRP A 22 10.48 -17.75 -6.77
CA TRP A 22 9.69 -18.08 -5.59
C TRP A 22 8.75 -16.92 -5.19
N PHE A 23 9.25 -15.69 -5.22
CA PHE A 23 8.47 -14.49 -4.91
C PHE A 23 7.32 -14.29 -5.88
N ILE A 24 7.56 -14.42 -7.21
CA ILE A 24 6.52 -14.32 -8.25
C ILE A 24 5.47 -15.43 -8.10
N ALA A 25 5.93 -16.66 -7.81
CA ALA A 25 5.02 -17.80 -7.64
C ALA A 25 4.16 -17.75 -6.37
N HIS A 26 4.60 -16.97 -5.36
CA HIS A 26 3.91 -16.80 -4.08
C HIS A 26 3.33 -15.40 -3.89
N GLN A 27 3.39 -14.53 -4.92
CA GLN A 27 2.60 -13.30 -4.89
C GLN A 27 1.12 -13.69 -4.93
N PRO A 28 0.32 -13.32 -3.90
CA PRO A 28 -1.12 -13.49 -4.00
C PRO A 28 -1.60 -12.66 -5.18
N ASP A 29 -2.31 -13.31 -6.11
CA ASP A 29 -2.97 -12.63 -7.22
C ASP A 29 -3.72 -11.43 -6.67
N SER A 30 -3.38 -10.24 -7.15
CA SER A 30 -3.96 -8.98 -6.66
C SER A 30 -5.49 -8.91 -6.85
N SER A 31 -6.05 -9.71 -7.75
CA SER A 31 -7.49 -9.90 -7.94
C SER A 31 -8.14 -10.78 -6.87
N ASN A 32 -7.41 -11.79 -6.36
CA ASN A 32 -7.87 -12.66 -5.27
C ASN A 32 -7.47 -12.13 -3.89
N GLY A 33 -6.55 -11.17 -3.82
CA GLY A 33 -5.98 -10.67 -2.58
C GLY A 33 -7.02 -10.03 -1.66
N LEU A 34 -7.93 -9.23 -2.21
CA LEU A 34 -8.99 -8.58 -1.42
C LEU A 34 -10.02 -9.57 -0.88
N ASP A 35 -10.51 -10.48 -1.70
CA ASP A 35 -11.48 -11.49 -1.25
C ASP A 35 -10.86 -12.44 -0.22
N ALA A 36 -9.60 -12.82 -0.37
CA ALA A 36 -8.86 -13.62 0.61
C ALA A 36 -8.66 -12.85 1.93
N GLN A 37 -8.30 -11.57 1.87
CA GLN A 37 -8.17 -10.71 3.05
C GLN A 37 -9.50 -10.52 3.77
N LEU A 38 -10.58 -10.30 3.04
CA LEU A 38 -11.93 -10.19 3.61
C LEU A 38 -12.39 -11.51 4.24
N ALA A 39 -12.12 -12.65 3.61
CA ALA A 39 -12.41 -13.97 4.16
C ALA A 39 -11.62 -14.24 5.45
N TRP A 40 -10.33 -13.88 5.46
CA TRP A 40 -9.52 -13.95 6.67
C TRP A 40 -10.07 -13.05 7.78
N MET A 41 -10.47 -11.81 7.46
CA MET A 41 -11.08 -10.89 8.41
C MET A 41 -12.39 -11.45 8.98
N LYS A 42 -13.22 -12.10 8.16
CA LYS A 42 -14.44 -12.78 8.60
C LYS A 42 -14.15 -13.82 9.67
N SER A 43 -13.16 -14.69 9.43
CA SER A 43 -12.79 -15.75 10.37
C SER A 43 -12.15 -15.20 11.64
N SER A 44 -11.23 -14.24 11.52
CA SER A 44 -10.49 -13.67 12.65
C SER A 44 -11.36 -12.85 13.60
N LEU A 45 -12.36 -12.16 13.07
CA LEU A 45 -13.29 -11.34 13.85
C LEU A 45 -14.59 -12.07 14.17
N HIS A 46 -14.79 -13.30 13.69
CA HIS A 46 -16.01 -14.10 13.87
C HIS A 46 -17.25 -13.32 13.37
N LEU A 47 -17.15 -12.70 12.18
CA LEU A 47 -18.24 -11.92 11.61
C LEU A 47 -19.37 -12.84 11.18
N SER A 48 -20.62 -12.42 11.46
CA SER A 48 -21.78 -13.07 10.87
C SER A 48 -21.83 -12.87 9.35
N ASP A 49 -22.60 -13.70 8.65
CA ASP A 49 -22.73 -13.59 7.19
C ASP A 49 -23.29 -12.22 6.76
N GLN A 50 -24.21 -11.67 7.55
CA GLN A 50 -24.79 -10.36 7.31
C GLN A 50 -23.76 -9.24 7.51
N GLN A 51 -22.96 -9.29 8.58
CA GLN A 51 -21.86 -8.34 8.82
C GLN A 51 -20.82 -8.42 7.70
N PHE A 52 -20.44 -9.62 7.30
CA PHE A 52 -19.47 -9.84 6.23
C PHE A 52 -19.96 -9.28 4.89
N ALA A 53 -21.23 -9.57 4.52
CA ALA A 53 -21.82 -9.02 3.29
C ALA A 53 -21.81 -7.48 3.30
N ARG A 54 -22.10 -6.87 4.45
CA ARG A 54 -22.09 -5.40 4.59
C ARG A 54 -20.68 -4.83 4.47
N ILE A 55 -19.67 -5.47 5.06
CA ILE A 55 -18.29 -5.05 4.96
C ILE A 55 -17.78 -5.19 3.50
N LYS A 56 -18.13 -6.30 2.83
CA LYS A 56 -17.80 -6.49 1.41
C LYS A 56 -18.42 -5.39 0.52
N GLU A 57 -19.67 -5.01 0.78
CA GLU A 57 -20.31 -3.90 0.09
C GLU A 57 -19.61 -2.55 0.33
N LEU A 58 -19.19 -2.25 1.58
CA LEU A 58 -18.43 -1.05 1.91
C LEU A 58 -17.10 -1.00 1.13
N HIS A 59 -16.36 -2.09 1.07
CA HIS A 59 -15.14 -2.19 0.28
C HIS A 59 -15.40 -1.99 -1.22
N ALA A 60 -16.42 -2.63 -1.77
CA ALA A 60 -16.79 -2.48 -3.18
C ALA A 60 -17.12 -1.03 -3.54
N ARG A 61 -17.84 -0.32 -2.67
CA ARG A 61 -18.17 1.11 -2.87
C ARG A 61 -16.95 2.02 -2.78
N SER A 62 -15.97 1.68 -1.93
CA SER A 62 -14.75 2.48 -1.75
C SER A 62 -13.69 2.20 -2.82
N SER A 63 -13.76 1.05 -3.48
CA SER A 63 -12.76 0.58 -4.44
C SER A 63 -12.48 1.57 -5.59
N PRO A 64 -13.48 2.17 -6.26
CA PRO A 64 -13.23 3.11 -7.36
C PRO A 64 -12.43 4.34 -6.91
N GLN A 65 -12.74 4.88 -5.72
CA GLN A 65 -12.01 6.02 -5.16
C GLN A 65 -10.56 5.65 -4.81
N LEU A 66 -10.35 4.48 -4.21
CA LEU A 66 -9.00 3.99 -3.88
C LEU A 66 -8.16 3.74 -5.13
N LEU A 67 -8.75 3.20 -6.20
CA LEU A 67 -8.08 3.04 -7.49
C LEU A 67 -7.71 4.39 -8.12
N ALA A 68 -8.60 5.37 -8.07
CA ALA A 68 -8.33 6.72 -8.57
C ALA A 68 -7.18 7.38 -7.79
N LEU A 69 -7.16 7.26 -6.46
CA LEU A 69 -6.06 7.73 -5.62
C LEU A 69 -4.74 7.01 -5.95
N GLY A 70 -4.77 5.69 -6.13
CA GLY A 70 -3.60 4.91 -6.56
C GLY A 70 -3.03 5.40 -7.90
N THR A 71 -3.89 5.68 -8.88
CA THR A 71 -3.50 6.24 -10.16
C THR A 71 -2.88 7.63 -10.01
N GLN A 72 -3.45 8.48 -9.17
CA GLN A 72 -2.93 9.82 -8.88
C GLN A 72 -1.54 9.75 -8.23
N VAL A 73 -1.34 8.86 -7.27
CA VAL A 73 -0.03 8.60 -6.63
C VAL A 73 0.99 8.14 -7.67
N ALA A 74 0.62 7.20 -8.54
CA ALA A 74 1.52 6.69 -9.58
C ALA A 74 1.95 7.81 -10.55
N ARG A 75 1.00 8.66 -10.98
CA ARG A 75 1.28 9.81 -11.83
C ARG A 75 2.20 10.81 -11.13
N MET A 76 1.90 11.19 -9.90
CA MET A 76 2.73 12.11 -9.11
C MET A 76 4.17 11.59 -8.94
N ARG A 77 4.35 10.28 -8.70
CA ARG A 77 5.69 9.66 -8.62
C ARG A 77 6.44 9.75 -9.96
N ALA A 78 5.76 9.52 -11.07
CA ALA A 78 6.36 9.62 -12.40
C ALA A 78 6.78 11.05 -12.74
N GLU A 79 5.94 12.04 -12.42
CA GLU A 79 6.23 13.48 -12.59
C GLU A 79 7.43 13.89 -11.72
N PHE A 80 7.46 13.48 -10.45
CA PHE A 80 8.58 13.75 -9.57
C PHE A 80 9.89 13.12 -10.06
N ALA A 81 9.83 11.88 -10.54
CA ALA A 81 11.01 11.22 -11.12
C ALA A 81 11.51 11.90 -12.41
N ALA A 82 10.63 12.50 -13.18
CA ALA A 82 11.01 13.32 -14.34
C ALA A 82 11.72 14.61 -13.89
N PHE A 83 11.14 15.33 -12.93
CA PHE A 83 11.73 16.51 -12.31
C PHE A 83 13.13 16.25 -11.74
N GLU A 84 13.30 15.14 -11.00
CA GLU A 84 14.60 14.75 -10.44
C GLU A 84 15.67 14.48 -11.54
N ARG A 85 15.27 13.86 -12.66
CA ARG A 85 16.18 13.67 -13.79
C ARG A 85 16.60 14.99 -14.43
N GLU A 86 15.66 15.91 -14.63
CA GLU A 86 15.94 17.23 -15.17
C GLU A 86 16.87 18.02 -14.27
N ARG A 87 16.62 18.02 -12.96
CA ARG A 87 17.47 18.65 -11.96
C ARG A 87 18.92 18.16 -12.02
N THR A 88 19.12 16.85 -12.17
CA THR A 88 20.47 16.26 -12.24
C THR A 88 21.17 16.59 -13.55
N THR A 89 20.43 16.88 -14.62
CA THR A 89 20.97 17.18 -15.95
C THR A 89 21.30 18.67 -16.09
N VAL A 90 20.43 19.55 -15.60
CA VAL A 90 20.55 21.02 -15.76
C VAL A 90 21.29 21.67 -14.59
N GLY A 91 21.36 20.98 -13.44
CA GLY A 91 22.04 21.47 -12.25
C GLY A 91 21.34 22.62 -11.52
N GLN A 92 20.11 22.96 -11.91
CA GLN A 92 19.29 23.98 -11.27
C GLN A 92 18.05 23.34 -10.63
N ILE A 93 17.65 23.89 -9.48
CA ILE A 93 16.44 23.47 -8.77
C ILE A 93 15.36 24.53 -8.98
N ASP A 94 14.25 24.14 -9.59
CA ASP A 94 13.04 24.94 -9.57
C ASP A 94 12.31 24.73 -8.23
N PHE A 95 12.52 25.67 -7.30
CA PHE A 95 11.90 25.64 -5.98
C PHE A 95 10.39 25.79 -6.02
N VAL A 96 9.84 26.47 -7.02
CA VAL A 96 8.39 26.66 -7.16
C VAL A 96 7.76 25.33 -7.57
N GLU A 97 8.35 24.64 -8.52
CA GLU A 97 7.89 23.33 -8.95
C GLU A 97 8.03 22.30 -7.84
N PHE A 98 9.15 22.30 -7.13
CA PHE A 98 9.34 21.44 -5.96
C PHE A 98 8.27 21.69 -4.87
N ALA A 99 7.97 22.96 -4.55
CA ALA A 99 6.93 23.31 -3.59
C ALA A 99 5.55 22.80 -4.03
N ARG A 100 5.25 22.88 -5.35
CA ARG A 100 4.02 22.32 -5.91
C ARG A 100 3.91 20.81 -5.69
N PHE A 101 4.98 20.04 -5.91
CA PHE A 101 4.99 18.60 -5.65
C PHE A 101 4.75 18.28 -4.17
N VAL A 102 5.37 19.03 -3.26
CA VAL A 102 5.15 18.85 -1.81
C VAL A 102 3.69 19.08 -1.45
N GLU A 103 3.05 20.12 -1.98
CA GLU A 103 1.64 20.41 -1.71
C GLU A 103 0.70 19.35 -2.33
N GLN A 104 0.97 18.92 -3.53
CA GLN A 104 0.22 17.83 -4.16
C GLN A 104 0.31 16.54 -3.34
N ARG A 105 1.52 16.18 -2.90
CA ARG A 105 1.73 15.01 -2.03
C ARG A 105 0.93 15.12 -0.74
N ARG A 106 1.00 16.26 -0.06
CA ARG A 106 0.24 16.50 1.18
C ARG A 106 -1.27 16.39 0.96
N ALA A 107 -1.77 16.88 -0.17
CA ALA A 107 -3.19 16.79 -0.52
C ALA A 107 -3.62 15.32 -0.71
N VAL A 108 -2.84 14.54 -1.45
CA VAL A 108 -3.10 13.12 -1.66
C VAL A 108 -3.00 12.32 -0.35
N ASP A 109 -1.99 12.59 0.47
CA ASP A 109 -1.81 11.93 1.77
C ASP A 109 -3.01 12.20 2.69
N ARG A 110 -3.52 13.44 2.74
CA ARG A 110 -4.74 13.77 3.49
C ARG A 110 -5.96 13.02 2.97
N GLU A 111 -6.17 12.98 1.65
CA GLU A 111 -7.32 12.30 1.05
C GLU A 111 -7.25 10.79 1.30
N CYS A 112 -6.07 10.18 1.19
CA CYS A 112 -5.85 8.78 1.54
C CYS A 112 -6.20 8.51 3.01
N ALA A 113 -5.70 9.33 3.93
CA ALA A 113 -5.95 9.18 5.36
C ALA A 113 -7.44 9.33 5.69
N GLU A 114 -8.13 10.31 5.11
CA GLU A 114 -9.56 10.51 5.30
C GLU A 114 -10.40 9.38 4.71
N SER A 115 -10.05 8.89 3.53
CA SER A 115 -10.74 7.77 2.88
C SER A 115 -10.60 6.49 3.72
N THR A 116 -9.37 6.21 4.19
CA THR A 116 -9.09 5.08 5.08
C THR A 116 -9.87 5.20 6.39
N ARG A 117 -9.85 6.37 7.02
CA ARG A 117 -10.59 6.64 8.27
C ARG A 117 -12.09 6.42 8.09
N ARG A 118 -12.69 6.92 6.98
CA ARG A 118 -14.11 6.71 6.68
C ARG A 118 -14.45 5.23 6.54
N LEU A 119 -13.61 4.47 5.84
CA LEU A 119 -13.81 3.04 5.66
C LEU A 119 -13.72 2.28 7.00
N ILE A 120 -12.72 2.59 7.84
CA ILE A 120 -12.57 2.02 9.18
C ILE A 120 -13.80 2.30 10.04
N LEU A 121 -14.28 3.55 10.07
CA LEU A 121 -15.46 3.93 10.82
C LEU A 121 -16.70 3.21 10.31
N ALA A 122 -16.88 3.12 9.00
CA ALA A 122 -18.02 2.42 8.41
C ALA A 122 -17.98 0.92 8.74
N ALA A 123 -16.81 0.29 8.68
CA ALA A 123 -16.64 -1.11 9.04
C ALA A 123 -16.89 -1.36 10.53
N THR A 124 -16.36 -0.49 11.41
CA THR A 124 -16.58 -0.63 12.86
C THR A 124 -18.04 -0.43 13.29
N ASN A 125 -18.82 0.34 12.54
CA ASN A 125 -20.26 0.51 12.83
C ASN A 125 -21.09 -0.76 12.57
N VAL A 126 -20.58 -1.69 11.79
CA VAL A 126 -21.23 -2.98 11.50
C VAL A 126 -20.87 -4.04 12.56
N MET A 127 -19.83 -3.80 13.35
CA MET A 127 -19.26 -4.73 14.32
C MET A 127 -19.85 -4.53 15.72
N ASP A 128 -19.89 -5.60 16.51
CA ASP A 128 -20.12 -5.52 17.94
C ASP A 128 -18.91 -4.92 18.71
N PRO A 129 -19.05 -4.59 20.01
CA PRO A 129 -17.98 -3.96 20.77
C PRO A 129 -16.70 -4.81 20.84
N GLN A 130 -16.80 -6.14 20.96
CA GLN A 130 -15.65 -7.03 21.06
C GLN A 130 -14.93 -7.17 19.70
N GLN A 131 -15.71 -7.27 18.63
CA GLN A 131 -15.19 -7.29 17.25
C GLN A 131 -14.46 -5.99 16.92
N ARG A 132 -15.02 -4.84 17.32
CA ARG A 132 -14.40 -3.51 17.12
C ARG A 132 -13.05 -3.39 17.80
N GLU A 133 -12.91 -3.89 19.02
CA GLU A 133 -11.66 -3.85 19.76
C GLU A 133 -10.60 -4.73 19.09
N ARG A 134 -10.96 -5.95 18.70
CA ARG A 134 -10.06 -6.85 17.95
C ARG A 134 -9.63 -6.24 16.61
N TYR A 135 -10.58 -5.63 15.89
CA TYR A 135 -10.30 -4.98 14.62
C TYR A 135 -9.32 -3.81 14.76
N ARG A 136 -9.49 -2.98 15.80
CA ARG A 136 -8.55 -1.90 16.11
C ARG A 136 -7.16 -2.43 16.43
N ALA A 137 -7.06 -3.45 17.25
CA ALA A 137 -5.79 -4.09 17.58
C ALA A 137 -5.07 -4.66 16.34
N MET A 138 -5.80 -5.15 15.34
CA MET A 138 -5.23 -5.60 14.07
C MET A 138 -4.72 -4.44 13.20
N LEU A 139 -5.37 -3.26 13.27
CA LEU A 139 -4.98 -2.09 12.50
C LEU A 139 -3.80 -1.33 13.10
N ASP A 140 -3.60 -1.42 14.41
CA ASP A 140 -2.62 -0.65 15.17
C ASP A 140 -1.19 -0.77 14.61
N PRO A 141 -0.65 -1.95 14.30
CA PRO A 141 0.67 -2.08 13.68
C PRO A 141 0.77 -1.42 12.30
N ALA A 142 -0.29 -1.49 11.49
CA ALA A 142 -0.32 -0.90 10.16
C ALA A 142 -0.41 0.64 10.22
N LEU A 143 -1.17 1.18 11.17
CA LEU A 143 -1.28 2.62 11.39
C LEU A 143 0.03 3.21 11.92
N HIS A 144 0.72 2.52 12.81
CA HIS A 144 2.03 2.95 13.33
C HIS A 144 3.15 2.83 12.29
N ALA A 145 3.11 1.84 11.40
CA ALA A 145 4.08 1.70 10.32
C ALA A 145 3.97 2.81 9.27
N THR A 146 2.79 3.44 9.13
CA THR A 146 2.54 4.54 8.19
C THR A 146 2.85 5.92 8.80
N ALA A 147 2.85 6.06 10.12
CA ALA A 147 3.06 7.32 10.83
C ALA A 147 4.50 7.88 10.79
N PRO A 148 5.59 7.09 10.86
CA PRO A 148 6.94 7.64 10.92
C PRO A 148 7.45 8.25 9.62
N ASN A 149 6.84 7.98 8.48
CA ASN A 149 7.23 8.55 7.19
C ASN A 149 6.67 9.97 6.92
N LEU A 150 5.91 10.53 7.85
CA LEU A 150 5.34 11.88 7.72
C LEU A 150 6.20 12.97 8.41
N LEU A 151 7.26 12.58 9.16
CA LEU A 151 8.09 13.50 9.96
C LEU A 151 9.58 13.50 9.58
N ASN A 152 10.00 12.71 8.59
CA ASN A 152 11.32 12.76 7.98
C ASN A 152 11.13 13.12 6.48
#